data_00f0b67dc13cdd78508cb727987e4bff
#
_entry.id   00f0b67dc13cdd78508cb727987e4bff
#
_cell.length_a   1.000
_cell.length_b   1.000
_cell.length_c   1.000
_cell.angle_alpha   90.00
_cell.angle_beta   90.00
_cell.angle_gamma   90.00
#
_symmetry.space_group_name_H-M   'P 1'
#
loop_
_entity.id
_entity.type
_entity.pdbx_description
1 polymer ?
#
loop_
_entity_poly.entity_id
_entity_poly.type
_entity_poly.pdbx_seq_one_letter_code
_entity_poly.pdbx_strand_id
1 'polypeptide(L)'
;MSYEVYMHGQVLGTHSFWLKEGFLQPDEYSEIKAKYFLPGGETGTAATVLASLGVSVKIDGTHIGTEVAPLLKEFYKNKSVDLSSLYFDKEYEGLMDYVVIAGLVRSPMGVFQSLYEPGAKKRWSMPKEEDIIGCKVAAIDPFFLEETQATAELCVKYNKSYVTIDSKHDSYLHQHCAVNVVSKECTESDGYKDISIEEIYELLVASTDGLVIITSGENDMIYGRKGQLMKRMKPFSVDVKSTLGAGDTFKAGCVYGLLHGMEDDELVRFASACSAIAISRFPLPLNPPTLLEVNSLLENTKNK
;
A
#
# COMPACT_ATOMS: atom_id res chain seq x y z
N MET A 1 9.55 -21.22 0.85
CA MET A 1 10.38 -20.43 -0.09
C MET A 1 11.16 -19.41 0.69
N SER A 2 12.37 -19.03 0.27
CA SER A 2 13.03 -17.85 0.83
C SER A 2 12.34 -16.60 0.26
N TYR A 3 12.15 -15.59 1.07
CA TYR A 3 11.56 -14.30 0.68
C TYR A 3 12.45 -13.16 1.17
N GLU A 4 12.37 -12.03 0.52
CA GLU A 4 13.16 -10.84 0.86
C GLU A 4 12.35 -9.85 1.68
N VAL A 5 11.05 -9.76 1.41
CA VAL A 5 10.13 -8.85 2.07
C VAL A 5 9.04 -9.61 2.80
N TYR A 6 8.80 -9.24 4.07
CA TYR A 6 7.64 -9.66 4.84
C TYR A 6 6.63 -8.52 4.89
N MET A 7 5.38 -8.83 4.64
CA MET A 7 4.30 -7.84 4.64
C MET A 7 3.20 -8.27 5.60
N HIS A 8 2.87 -7.39 6.54
CA HIS A 8 1.78 -7.60 7.49
C HIS A 8 0.73 -6.51 7.31
N GLY A 9 -0.45 -6.90 6.84
CA GLY A 9 -1.50 -5.93 6.59
C GLY A 9 -2.71 -6.50 5.88
N GLN A 10 -3.46 -5.59 5.24
CA GLN A 10 -4.74 -5.89 4.64
C GLN A 10 -4.58 -6.61 3.29
N VAL A 11 -5.17 -7.82 3.24
CA VAL A 11 -5.28 -8.63 2.01
C VAL A 11 -6.73 -9.02 1.84
N LEU A 12 -7.29 -8.72 0.69
CA LEU A 12 -8.72 -8.94 0.40
C LEU A 12 -8.97 -9.26 -1.07
N GLY A 13 -10.20 -9.58 -1.40
CA GLY A 13 -10.68 -9.65 -2.77
C GLY A 13 -11.39 -8.35 -3.17
N THR A 14 -10.95 -7.71 -4.24
CA THR A 14 -11.56 -6.49 -4.77
C THR A 14 -12.43 -6.79 -5.98
N HIS A 15 -13.73 -6.52 -5.86
CA HIS A 15 -14.63 -6.40 -7.00
C HIS A 15 -14.57 -4.98 -7.57
N SER A 16 -14.04 -4.81 -8.76
CA SER A 16 -14.01 -3.50 -9.40
C SER A 16 -14.93 -3.46 -10.62
N PHE A 17 -15.72 -2.39 -10.71
CA PHE A 17 -16.69 -2.15 -11.76
C PHE A 17 -16.37 -0.85 -12.46
N TRP A 18 -15.90 -0.92 -13.71
CA TRP A 18 -15.66 0.26 -14.52
C TRP A 18 -16.92 0.58 -15.31
N LEU A 19 -17.53 1.72 -15.00
CA LEU A 19 -18.73 2.18 -15.67
C LEU A 19 -18.40 2.72 -17.07
N LYS A 20 -19.36 2.56 -17.98
CA LYS A 20 -19.25 3.08 -19.34
C LYS A 20 -19.39 4.60 -19.39
N GLU A 21 -20.24 5.12 -18.54
CA GLU A 21 -20.54 6.54 -18.34
C GLU A 21 -20.22 6.98 -16.90
N GLY A 22 -20.57 8.20 -16.51
CA GLY A 22 -20.36 8.73 -15.17
C GLY A 22 -21.09 7.96 -14.07
N PHE A 23 -20.89 8.39 -12.82
CA PHE A 23 -21.66 7.87 -11.67
C PHE A 23 -23.14 8.18 -11.85
N LEU A 24 -23.96 7.19 -11.47
CA LEU A 24 -25.41 7.28 -11.47
C LEU A 24 -25.94 8.27 -10.46
N GLN A 25 -26.99 8.97 -10.83
CA GLN A 25 -27.91 9.54 -9.87
C GLN A 25 -28.85 8.45 -9.33
N PRO A 26 -29.48 8.65 -8.15
CA PRO A 26 -30.46 7.71 -7.64
C PRO A 26 -31.53 7.38 -8.72
N ASP A 27 -31.93 6.12 -8.78
CA ASP A 27 -32.92 5.57 -9.71
C ASP A 27 -32.50 5.53 -11.21
N GLU A 28 -31.25 5.83 -11.54
CA GLU A 28 -30.72 5.69 -12.89
C GLU A 28 -29.99 4.36 -13.10
N TYR A 29 -29.96 3.89 -14.33
CA TYR A 29 -29.22 2.71 -14.77
C TYR A 29 -27.92 3.10 -15.48
N SER A 30 -26.82 2.43 -15.18
CA SER A 30 -25.57 2.55 -15.94
C SER A 30 -25.03 1.19 -16.34
N GLU A 31 -24.39 1.14 -17.49
CA GLU A 31 -23.71 -0.05 -17.96
C GLU A 31 -22.31 -0.19 -17.37
N ILE A 32 -21.97 -1.41 -16.98
CA ILE A 32 -20.62 -1.79 -16.61
C ILE A 32 -19.83 -2.07 -17.90
N LYS A 33 -18.76 -1.31 -18.14
CA LYS A 33 -17.83 -1.50 -19.26
C LYS A 33 -16.91 -2.70 -19.03
N ALA A 34 -16.43 -2.86 -17.80
CA ALA A 34 -15.59 -3.97 -17.40
C ALA A 34 -15.75 -4.26 -15.90
N LYS A 35 -15.63 -5.53 -15.53
CA LYS A 35 -15.67 -5.96 -14.13
C LYS A 35 -14.54 -6.95 -13.86
N TYR A 36 -13.98 -6.87 -12.67
CA TYR A 36 -12.89 -7.74 -12.24
C TYR A 36 -13.10 -8.17 -10.79
N PHE A 37 -12.61 -9.36 -10.45
CA PHE A 37 -12.43 -9.83 -9.08
C PHE A 37 -10.97 -10.23 -8.94
N LEU A 38 -10.18 -9.42 -8.24
CA LEU A 38 -8.72 -9.52 -8.17
C LEU A 38 -8.23 -9.29 -6.74
N PRO A 39 -7.02 -9.75 -6.39
CA PRO A 39 -6.40 -9.40 -5.12
C PRO A 39 -6.32 -7.89 -4.92
N GLY A 40 -6.63 -7.44 -3.72
CA GLY A 40 -6.64 -6.05 -3.29
C GLY A 40 -6.21 -5.92 -1.82
N GLY A 41 -6.52 -4.76 -1.23
CA GLY A 41 -5.97 -4.32 0.03
C GLY A 41 -4.56 -3.75 -0.14
N GLU A 42 -4.14 -2.95 0.82
CA GLU A 42 -2.86 -2.24 0.76
C GLU A 42 -1.67 -3.21 0.66
N THR A 43 -1.71 -4.29 1.43
CA THR A 43 -0.66 -5.33 1.38
C THR A 43 -0.79 -6.20 0.14
N GLY A 44 -1.99 -6.62 -0.27
CA GLY A 44 -2.19 -7.43 -1.47
C GLY A 44 -1.77 -6.71 -2.75
N THR A 45 -2.13 -5.43 -2.89
CA THR A 45 -1.74 -4.58 -4.02
C THR A 45 -0.22 -4.37 -4.06
N ALA A 46 0.38 -3.98 -2.93
CA ALA A 46 1.82 -3.75 -2.86
C ALA A 46 2.64 -5.03 -3.11
N ALA A 47 2.18 -6.20 -2.63
CA ALA A 47 2.81 -7.49 -2.91
C ALA A 47 2.79 -7.84 -4.41
N THR A 48 1.68 -7.54 -5.09
CA THR A 48 1.56 -7.72 -6.54
C THR A 48 2.60 -6.88 -7.30
N VAL A 49 2.76 -5.63 -6.89
CA VAL A 49 3.75 -4.71 -7.48
C VAL A 49 5.17 -5.20 -7.20
N LEU A 50 5.51 -5.53 -5.95
CA LEU A 50 6.85 -6.03 -5.58
C LEU A 50 7.22 -7.29 -6.35
N ALA A 51 6.28 -8.25 -6.49
CA ALA A 51 6.51 -9.45 -7.28
C ALA A 51 6.79 -9.13 -8.77
N SER A 52 6.13 -8.10 -9.33
CA SER A 52 6.39 -7.64 -10.70
C SER A 52 7.74 -6.94 -10.84
N LEU A 53 8.23 -6.30 -9.78
CA LEU A 53 9.58 -5.72 -9.70
C LEU A 53 10.67 -6.78 -9.46
N GLY A 54 10.32 -8.06 -9.36
CA GLY A 54 11.25 -9.18 -9.17
C GLY A 54 11.57 -9.50 -7.70
N VAL A 55 10.87 -8.92 -6.74
CA VAL A 55 11.07 -9.15 -5.30
C VAL A 55 10.24 -10.34 -4.81
N SER A 56 10.84 -11.20 -4.00
CA SER A 56 10.14 -12.29 -3.32
C SER A 56 9.49 -11.79 -2.02
N VAL A 57 8.19 -12.05 -1.87
CA VAL A 57 7.36 -11.49 -0.80
C VAL A 57 6.69 -12.60 0.00
N LYS A 58 6.60 -12.45 1.30
CA LYS A 58 5.71 -13.24 2.16
C LYS A 58 4.63 -12.35 2.75
N ILE A 59 3.37 -12.76 2.60
CA ILE A 59 2.21 -11.99 3.06
C ILE A 59 1.63 -12.63 4.33
N ASP A 60 1.27 -11.79 5.29
CA ASP A 60 0.56 -12.12 6.52
C ASP A 60 -0.45 -10.99 6.87
N GLY A 61 -1.29 -11.23 7.86
CA GLY A 61 -2.25 -10.25 8.39
C GLY A 61 -3.69 -10.76 8.33
N THR A 62 -4.48 -10.26 7.39
CA THR A 62 -5.91 -10.58 7.27
C THR A 62 -6.14 -12.08 7.08
N HIS A 63 -7.13 -12.65 7.81
CA HIS A 63 -7.60 -14.00 7.56
C HIS A 63 -8.24 -14.09 6.17
N ILE A 64 -7.94 -15.15 5.43
CA ILE A 64 -8.53 -15.44 4.13
C ILE A 64 -9.63 -16.49 4.29
N GLY A 65 -10.71 -16.36 3.52
CA GLY A 65 -11.86 -17.25 3.60
C GLY A 65 -12.11 -17.99 2.29
N THR A 66 -13.31 -18.57 2.20
CA THR A 66 -13.71 -19.49 1.13
C THR A 66 -13.73 -18.85 -0.26
N GLU A 67 -13.97 -17.53 -0.36
CA GLU A 67 -13.98 -16.79 -1.64
C GLU A 67 -12.59 -16.20 -1.96
N VAL A 68 -11.90 -15.66 -0.96
CA VAL A 68 -10.64 -14.95 -1.16
C VAL A 68 -9.45 -15.92 -1.31
N ALA A 69 -9.45 -17.04 -0.56
CA ALA A 69 -8.33 -17.98 -0.61
C ALA A 69 -8.09 -18.61 -2.01
N PRO A 70 -9.13 -19.09 -2.73
CA PRO A 70 -8.93 -19.61 -4.09
C PRO A 70 -8.47 -18.50 -5.06
N LEU A 71 -8.99 -17.28 -4.93
CA LEU A 71 -8.56 -16.13 -5.72
C LEU A 71 -7.05 -15.88 -5.56
N LEU A 72 -6.57 -15.76 -4.31
CA LEU A 72 -5.15 -15.48 -4.04
C LEU A 72 -4.25 -16.63 -4.51
N LYS A 73 -4.63 -17.89 -4.24
CA LYS A 73 -3.88 -19.07 -4.66
C LYS A 73 -3.70 -19.14 -6.18
N GLU A 74 -4.77 -18.90 -6.95
CA GLU A 74 -4.68 -18.94 -8.41
C GLU A 74 -3.91 -17.73 -8.95
N PHE A 75 -4.15 -16.53 -8.41
CA PHE A 75 -3.50 -15.31 -8.88
C PHE A 75 -1.99 -15.31 -8.64
N TYR A 76 -1.54 -15.81 -7.48
CA TYR A 76 -0.12 -15.83 -7.11
C TYR A 76 0.62 -17.13 -7.46
N LYS A 77 -0.04 -18.12 -8.04
CA LYS A 77 0.50 -19.46 -8.34
C LYS A 77 1.88 -19.50 -8.98
N ASN A 78 2.16 -18.55 -9.89
CA ASN A 78 3.43 -18.46 -10.61
C ASN A 78 4.16 -17.14 -10.32
N LYS A 79 3.89 -16.53 -9.18
CA LYS A 79 4.54 -15.29 -8.74
C LYS A 79 5.36 -15.57 -7.47
N SER A 80 6.36 -14.74 -7.23
CA SER A 80 7.22 -14.85 -6.05
C SER A 80 6.52 -14.32 -4.77
N VAL A 81 5.30 -14.82 -4.50
CA VAL A 81 4.50 -14.45 -3.34
C VAL A 81 4.17 -15.69 -2.52
N ASP A 82 4.61 -15.72 -1.27
CA ASP A 82 4.35 -16.77 -0.30
C ASP A 82 3.13 -16.42 0.56
N LEU A 83 2.10 -17.25 0.50
CA LEU A 83 0.84 -17.10 1.23
C LEU A 83 0.78 -17.96 2.51
N SER A 84 1.87 -18.64 2.88
CA SER A 84 1.86 -19.68 3.92
C SER A 84 1.61 -19.16 5.33
N SER A 85 1.74 -17.85 5.58
CA SER A 85 1.43 -17.23 6.87
C SER A 85 -0.01 -16.78 7.00
N LEU A 86 -0.74 -16.63 5.89
CA LEU A 86 -2.16 -16.28 5.92
C LEU A 86 -3.00 -17.41 6.54
N TYR A 87 -3.81 -17.06 7.53
CA TYR A 87 -4.73 -18.01 8.16
C TYR A 87 -5.97 -18.21 7.30
N PHE A 88 -6.27 -19.47 6.94
CA PHE A 88 -7.50 -19.84 6.23
C PHE A 88 -8.61 -20.16 7.24
N ASP A 89 -9.70 -19.40 7.19
CA ASP A 89 -10.91 -19.63 7.98
C ASP A 89 -12.05 -20.15 7.08
N LYS A 90 -12.40 -21.42 7.23
CA LYS A 90 -13.47 -22.08 6.45
C LYS A 90 -14.87 -21.56 6.74
N GLU A 91 -15.06 -20.85 7.86
CA GLU A 91 -16.34 -20.27 8.30
C GLU A 91 -16.46 -18.78 7.93
N TYR A 92 -15.57 -18.31 7.06
CA TYR A 92 -15.46 -16.93 6.61
C TYR A 92 -15.34 -16.88 5.09
N GLU A 93 -16.02 -15.96 4.44
CA GLU A 93 -15.89 -15.76 2.99
C GLU A 93 -14.55 -15.10 2.63
N GLY A 94 -14.01 -14.31 3.52
CA GLY A 94 -12.87 -13.45 3.33
C GLY A 94 -13.30 -11.98 3.32
N LEU A 95 -12.34 -11.08 3.52
CA LEU A 95 -12.59 -9.66 3.38
C LEU A 95 -12.70 -9.31 1.90
N MET A 96 -13.78 -8.61 1.54
CA MET A 96 -14.02 -8.15 0.18
C MET A 96 -14.42 -6.69 0.18
N ASP A 97 -13.98 -5.97 -0.85
CA ASP A 97 -14.46 -4.64 -1.16
C ASP A 97 -15.00 -4.55 -2.60
N TYR A 98 -15.77 -3.51 -2.84
CA TYR A 98 -16.42 -3.22 -4.11
C TYR A 98 -16.06 -1.80 -4.51
N VAL A 99 -15.43 -1.64 -5.66
CA VAL A 99 -14.99 -0.33 -6.13
C VAL A 99 -15.69 -0.01 -7.45
N VAL A 100 -16.50 1.04 -7.43
CA VAL A 100 -17.10 1.58 -8.65
C VAL A 100 -16.21 2.69 -9.19
N ILE A 101 -15.87 2.61 -10.49
CA ILE A 101 -14.98 3.55 -11.16
C ILE A 101 -15.72 4.20 -12.32
N ALA A 102 -15.75 5.53 -12.33
CA ALA A 102 -16.35 6.33 -13.38
C ALA A 102 -15.39 7.48 -13.76
N GLY A 103 -14.82 7.42 -14.95
CA GLY A 103 -13.73 8.32 -15.33
C GLY A 103 -12.53 8.17 -14.38
N LEU A 104 -12.12 9.27 -13.74
CA LEU A 104 -11.03 9.30 -12.76
C LEU A 104 -11.50 9.18 -11.30
N VAL A 105 -12.82 9.12 -11.07
CA VAL A 105 -13.40 9.04 -9.74
C VAL A 105 -13.65 7.59 -9.36
N ARG A 106 -13.35 7.25 -8.12
CA ARG A 106 -13.61 5.92 -7.53
C ARG A 106 -14.45 6.04 -6.27
N SER A 107 -15.34 5.10 -6.07
CA SER A 107 -16.12 4.95 -4.83
C SER A 107 -15.92 3.55 -4.28
N PRO A 108 -15.04 3.39 -3.27
CA PRO A 108 -14.88 2.12 -2.57
C PRO A 108 -16.03 1.90 -1.59
N MET A 109 -16.48 0.66 -1.47
CA MET A 109 -17.49 0.20 -0.54
C MET A 109 -17.05 -1.16 0.00
N GLY A 110 -17.24 -1.40 1.28
CA GLY A 110 -16.86 -2.68 1.88
C GLY A 110 -17.32 -2.80 3.32
N VAL A 111 -16.86 -3.85 3.97
CA VAL A 111 -17.24 -4.18 5.36
C VAL A 111 -16.05 -4.09 6.32
N PHE A 112 -14.97 -3.42 5.93
CA PHE A 112 -13.75 -3.35 6.74
C PHE A 112 -14.01 -2.75 8.13
N GLN A 113 -14.79 -1.68 8.21
CA GLN A 113 -15.11 -1.03 9.49
C GLN A 113 -15.85 -1.95 10.46
N SER A 114 -16.71 -2.85 9.97
CA SER A 114 -17.43 -3.79 10.80
C SER A 114 -16.54 -4.80 11.53
N LEU A 115 -15.30 -4.98 11.10
CA LEU A 115 -14.31 -5.82 11.78
C LEU A 115 -13.90 -5.27 13.16
N TYR A 116 -14.15 -3.99 13.42
CA TYR A 116 -13.81 -3.29 14.67
C TYR A 116 -15.04 -3.02 15.56
N GLU A 117 -16.22 -3.47 15.15
CA GLU A 117 -17.42 -3.30 15.95
C GLU A 117 -17.33 -4.14 17.23
N PRO A 118 -17.93 -3.67 18.35
CA PRO A 118 -17.97 -4.42 19.59
C PRO A 118 -18.57 -5.83 19.41
N GLY A 119 -17.82 -6.86 19.76
CA GLY A 119 -18.23 -8.26 19.59
C GLY A 119 -17.93 -8.88 18.22
N ALA A 120 -17.35 -8.12 17.29
CA ALA A 120 -16.90 -8.69 16.02
C ALA A 120 -15.79 -9.75 16.25
N LYS A 121 -15.85 -10.82 15.46
CA LYS A 121 -14.79 -11.83 15.48
C LYS A 121 -13.53 -11.25 14.82
N LYS A 122 -12.41 -11.27 15.53
CA LYS A 122 -11.11 -10.85 15.01
C LYS A 122 -10.74 -11.64 13.75
N ARG A 123 -10.31 -10.93 12.69
CA ARG A 123 -10.06 -11.49 11.37
C ARG A 123 -8.64 -11.23 10.87
N TRP A 124 -7.68 -11.16 11.78
CA TRP A 124 -6.24 -11.04 11.49
C TRP A 124 -5.42 -11.76 12.55
N SER A 125 -4.18 -12.06 12.22
CA SER A 125 -3.28 -12.87 13.05
C SER A 125 -2.14 -12.05 13.65
N MET A 126 -1.62 -12.53 14.78
CA MET A 126 -0.32 -12.09 15.31
C MET A 126 0.79 -12.48 14.32
N PRO A 127 1.81 -11.62 14.13
CA PRO A 127 2.98 -11.97 13.34
C PRO A 127 3.74 -13.14 13.94
N LYS A 128 4.35 -13.96 13.10
CA LYS A 128 5.26 -15.01 13.54
C LYS A 128 6.68 -14.48 13.59
N GLU A 129 7.35 -14.70 14.70
CA GLU A 129 8.72 -14.20 14.92
C GLU A 129 9.70 -14.73 13.87
N GLU A 130 9.57 -16.00 13.47
CA GLU A 130 10.38 -16.59 12.41
C GLU A 130 10.21 -15.91 11.04
N ASP A 131 9.03 -15.35 10.76
CA ASP A 131 8.79 -14.63 9.51
C ASP A 131 9.50 -13.28 9.48
N ILE A 132 9.57 -12.59 10.61
CA ILE A 132 10.34 -11.35 10.74
C ILE A 132 11.85 -11.63 10.65
N ILE A 133 12.33 -12.67 11.33
CA ILE A 133 13.76 -13.06 11.27
C ILE A 133 14.16 -13.37 9.83
N GLY A 134 13.30 -14.04 9.07
CA GLY A 134 13.55 -14.51 7.71
C GLY A 134 13.59 -13.42 6.64
N CYS A 135 13.04 -12.23 6.87
CA CYS A 135 13.02 -11.16 5.88
C CYS A 135 14.26 -10.24 5.95
N LYS A 136 14.50 -9.47 4.88
CA LYS A 136 15.47 -8.38 4.85
C LYS A 136 14.81 -7.05 5.25
N VAL A 137 13.61 -6.80 4.72
CA VAL A 137 12.80 -5.60 4.94
C VAL A 137 11.36 -6.01 5.21
N ALA A 138 10.63 -5.24 6.03
CA ALA A 138 9.21 -5.45 6.23
C ALA A 138 8.37 -4.28 5.68
N ALA A 139 7.08 -4.54 5.46
CA ALA A 139 6.07 -3.52 5.21
C ALA A 139 4.87 -3.78 6.11
N ILE A 140 4.39 -2.75 6.82
CA ILE A 140 3.40 -2.90 7.88
C ILE A 140 2.28 -1.88 7.67
N ASP A 141 1.04 -2.37 7.54
CA ASP A 141 -0.16 -1.51 7.49
C ASP A 141 -0.63 -1.17 8.91
N PRO A 142 -1.17 0.04 9.16
CA PRO A 142 -1.48 0.54 10.52
C PRO A 142 -2.84 0.06 11.07
N PHE A 143 -3.42 -1.03 10.53
CA PHE A 143 -4.83 -1.33 10.76
C PHE A 143 -5.12 -2.33 11.88
N PHE A 144 -4.18 -3.15 12.30
CA PHE A 144 -4.46 -4.28 13.19
C PHE A 144 -4.05 -4.06 14.64
N LEU A 145 -4.17 -2.81 15.12
CA LEU A 145 -4.00 -2.48 16.53
C LEU A 145 -2.72 -3.08 17.14
N GLU A 146 -2.89 -3.96 18.14
CA GLU A 146 -1.79 -4.61 18.85
C GLU A 146 -0.93 -5.52 17.96
N GLU A 147 -1.49 -6.13 16.92
CA GLU A 147 -0.73 -6.99 15.98
C GLU A 147 0.17 -6.16 15.07
N THR A 148 -0.30 -4.99 14.65
CA THR A 148 0.52 -4.02 13.92
C THR A 148 1.70 -3.57 14.78
N GLN A 149 1.45 -3.20 16.05
CA GLN A 149 2.50 -2.80 16.97
C GLN A 149 3.46 -3.96 17.25
N ALA A 150 2.96 -5.17 17.53
CA ALA A 150 3.80 -6.35 17.74
C ALA A 150 4.70 -6.65 16.54
N THR A 151 4.20 -6.46 15.31
CA THR A 151 5.01 -6.61 14.09
C THR A 151 6.16 -5.60 14.07
N ALA A 152 5.88 -4.34 14.40
CA ALA A 152 6.92 -3.29 14.47
C ALA A 152 7.93 -3.57 15.59
N GLU A 153 7.49 -4.00 16.78
CA GLU A 153 8.35 -4.36 17.90
C GLU A 153 9.29 -5.52 17.54
N LEU A 154 8.80 -6.53 16.83
CA LEU A 154 9.64 -7.61 16.31
C LEU A 154 10.65 -7.12 15.29
N CYS A 155 10.25 -6.20 14.40
CA CYS A 155 11.18 -5.57 13.45
C CYS A 155 12.31 -4.84 14.18
N VAL A 156 11.99 -4.04 15.19
CA VAL A 156 12.99 -3.35 16.02
C VAL A 156 13.88 -4.35 16.73
N LYS A 157 13.31 -5.36 17.38
CA LYS A 157 14.06 -6.43 18.11
C LYS A 157 15.08 -7.13 17.23
N TYR A 158 14.75 -7.35 15.94
CA TYR A 158 15.60 -8.09 15.01
C TYR A 158 16.33 -7.19 14.00
N ASN A 159 16.39 -5.88 14.25
CA ASN A 159 17.07 -4.92 13.36
C ASN A 159 16.56 -4.98 11.90
N LYS A 160 15.25 -5.11 11.71
CA LYS A 160 14.61 -5.10 10.40
C LYS A 160 14.03 -3.74 10.14
N SER A 161 14.49 -3.09 9.08
CA SER A 161 13.87 -1.86 8.60
C SER A 161 12.49 -2.15 8.03
N TYR A 162 11.54 -1.22 8.21
CA TYR A 162 10.22 -1.37 7.62
C TYR A 162 9.65 -0.07 7.07
N VAL A 163 8.77 -0.22 6.08
CA VAL A 163 7.95 0.83 5.49
C VAL A 163 6.54 0.73 6.06
N THR A 164 5.95 1.85 6.41
CA THR A 164 4.53 1.94 6.79
C THR A 164 3.80 3.02 5.98
N ILE A 165 2.47 3.05 6.08
CA ILE A 165 1.61 4.05 5.45
C ILE A 165 0.71 4.68 6.49
N ASP A 166 0.32 5.95 6.28
CA ASP A 166 -0.71 6.66 7.05
C ASP A 166 -0.62 6.49 8.58
N SER A 167 0.59 6.24 9.08
CA SER A 167 0.84 6.05 10.51
C SER A 167 0.98 7.40 11.21
N LYS A 168 0.21 7.58 12.29
CA LYS A 168 0.17 8.83 13.06
C LYS A 168 1.50 9.08 13.79
N HIS A 169 1.87 10.35 13.93
CA HIS A 169 3.14 10.79 14.53
C HIS A 169 3.39 10.26 15.96
N ASP A 170 2.34 9.98 16.74
CA ASP A 170 2.41 9.44 18.10
C ASP A 170 2.39 7.91 18.19
N SER A 171 2.24 7.20 17.05
CA SER A 171 2.21 5.74 17.03
C SER A 171 3.62 5.13 17.11
N TYR A 172 3.74 3.99 17.80
CA TYR A 172 4.98 3.22 17.83
C TYR A 172 5.45 2.86 16.42
N LEU A 173 4.50 2.53 15.54
CA LEU A 173 4.76 2.16 14.15
C LEU A 173 5.47 3.29 13.39
N HIS A 174 5.05 4.54 13.56
CA HIS A 174 5.69 5.70 12.95
C HIS A 174 7.04 6.01 13.57
N GLN A 175 7.14 5.98 14.90
CA GLN A 175 8.35 6.39 15.63
C GLN A 175 9.57 5.54 15.29
N HIS A 176 9.38 4.28 14.86
CA HIS A 176 10.45 3.31 14.61
C HIS A 176 10.55 2.90 13.12
N CYS A 177 9.76 3.46 12.22
CA CYS A 177 9.81 3.13 10.80
C CYS A 177 11.09 3.65 10.12
N ALA A 178 11.50 2.99 9.05
CA ALA A 178 12.51 3.52 8.14
C ALA A 178 11.91 4.52 7.13
N VAL A 179 10.65 4.28 6.74
CA VAL A 179 9.87 5.14 5.84
C VAL A 179 8.40 5.14 6.26
N ASN A 180 7.78 6.31 6.39
CA ASN A 180 6.33 6.47 6.48
C ASN A 180 5.81 7.27 5.28
N VAL A 181 4.94 6.66 4.50
CA VAL A 181 4.24 7.30 3.37
C VAL A 181 2.87 7.75 3.85
N VAL A 182 2.61 9.05 3.85
CA VAL A 182 1.35 9.63 4.32
C VAL A 182 0.56 10.14 3.11
N SER A 183 -0.68 9.71 3.00
CA SER A 183 -1.58 10.13 1.93
C SER A 183 -2.21 11.50 2.23
N LYS A 184 -2.66 12.19 1.19
CA LYS A 184 -3.46 13.41 1.34
C LYS A 184 -4.71 13.15 2.17
N GLU A 185 -5.37 12.03 1.94
CA GLU A 185 -6.58 11.62 2.69
C GLU A 185 -6.30 11.48 4.19
N CYS A 186 -5.13 10.98 4.56
CA CYS A 186 -4.70 10.92 5.96
C CYS A 186 -4.49 12.32 6.55
N THR A 187 -3.90 13.24 5.79
CA THR A 187 -3.69 14.64 6.27
C THR A 187 -4.99 15.42 6.41
N GLU A 188 -6.05 15.02 5.73
CA GLU A 188 -7.39 15.61 5.82
C GLU A 188 -8.27 14.91 6.89
N SER A 189 -7.77 13.87 7.58
CA SER A 189 -8.49 13.14 8.61
C SER A 189 -8.66 13.96 9.91
N ASP A 190 -9.59 13.53 10.77
CA ASP A 190 -9.89 14.22 12.05
C ASP A 190 -8.66 14.42 12.95
N GLY A 191 -7.61 13.58 12.80
CA GLY A 191 -6.37 13.70 13.57
C GLY A 191 -5.49 14.89 13.17
N TYR A 192 -5.70 15.46 11.98
CA TYR A 192 -4.91 16.56 11.42
C TYR A 192 -5.78 17.72 10.92
N LYS A 193 -7.04 17.75 11.32
CA LYS A 193 -8.00 18.77 10.91
C LYS A 193 -7.48 20.17 11.30
N ASP A 194 -7.63 21.11 10.37
CA ASP A 194 -7.23 22.52 10.54
C ASP A 194 -5.72 22.75 10.73
N ILE A 195 -4.86 21.74 10.42
CA ILE A 195 -3.40 21.85 10.44
C ILE A 195 -2.90 21.90 9.00
N SER A 196 -1.94 22.78 8.68
CA SER A 196 -1.35 22.86 7.35
C SER A 196 -0.49 21.60 7.05
N ILE A 197 -0.31 21.30 5.77
CA ILE A 197 0.50 20.13 5.36
C ILE A 197 1.96 20.25 5.81
N GLU A 198 2.49 21.46 5.90
CA GLU A 198 3.82 21.76 6.41
C GLU A 198 3.90 21.50 7.93
N GLU A 199 2.90 21.91 8.70
CA GLU A 199 2.84 21.64 10.14
C GLU A 199 2.67 20.14 10.43
N ILE A 200 1.86 19.43 9.63
CA ILE A 200 1.75 17.96 9.71
C ILE A 200 3.11 17.32 9.44
N TYR A 201 3.81 17.77 8.40
CA TYR A 201 5.15 17.28 8.09
C TYR A 201 6.12 17.48 9.26
N GLU A 202 6.15 18.67 9.87
CA GLU A 202 7.02 18.95 11.02
C GLU A 202 6.70 18.07 12.23
N LEU A 203 5.41 17.82 12.52
CA LEU A 203 4.99 16.88 13.58
C LEU A 203 5.50 15.45 13.30
N LEU A 204 5.37 15.00 12.07
CA LEU A 204 5.81 13.66 11.65
C LEU A 204 7.34 13.53 11.74
N VAL A 205 8.11 14.41 11.13
CA VAL A 205 9.59 14.29 11.13
C VAL A 205 10.19 14.49 12.53
N ALA A 206 9.53 15.25 13.42
CA ALA A 206 10.00 15.43 14.78
C ALA A 206 10.00 14.14 15.61
N SER A 207 9.14 13.18 15.28
CA SER A 207 8.87 11.97 16.08
C SER A 207 9.52 10.70 15.54
N THR A 208 10.23 10.75 14.41
CA THR A 208 10.96 9.60 13.85
C THR A 208 12.30 10.01 13.26
N ASP A 209 13.26 9.08 13.20
CA ASP A 209 14.49 9.22 12.41
C ASP A 209 14.31 8.69 10.97
N GLY A 210 13.15 8.11 10.68
CA GLY A 210 12.76 7.60 9.36
C GLY A 210 12.50 8.70 8.33
N LEU A 211 12.43 8.30 7.07
CA LEU A 211 12.00 9.17 5.98
C LEU A 211 10.49 9.35 6.03
N VAL A 212 10.04 10.59 6.11
CA VAL A 212 8.61 10.95 5.98
C VAL A 212 8.35 11.45 4.58
N ILE A 213 7.30 10.93 3.94
CA ILE A 213 6.87 11.33 2.60
C ILE A 213 5.38 11.63 2.66
N ILE A 214 4.95 12.85 2.33
CA ILE A 214 3.53 13.18 2.18
C ILE A 214 3.22 13.32 0.69
N THR A 215 2.34 12.47 0.19
CA THR A 215 1.88 12.47 -1.19
C THR A 215 0.63 13.32 -1.35
N SER A 216 0.51 14.07 -2.46
CA SER A 216 -0.57 15.04 -2.69
C SER A 216 -1.21 14.89 -4.09
N GLY A 217 -1.37 13.65 -4.56
CA GLY A 217 -1.96 13.36 -5.86
C GLY A 217 -1.14 13.95 -7.02
N GLU A 218 -1.71 14.92 -7.75
CA GLU A 218 -1.02 15.61 -8.85
C GLU A 218 -0.11 16.76 -8.41
N ASN A 219 -0.22 17.20 -7.15
CA ASN A 219 0.58 18.25 -6.58
C ASN A 219 1.94 17.72 -6.10
N ASP A 220 2.84 18.65 -5.78
CA ASP A 220 4.16 18.30 -5.26
C ASP A 220 4.03 17.50 -3.96
N MET A 221 4.73 16.39 -3.90
CA MET A 221 4.95 15.66 -2.66
C MET A 221 6.06 16.34 -1.86
N ILE A 222 5.96 16.28 -0.53
CA ILE A 222 6.98 16.77 0.38
C ILE A 222 7.61 15.61 1.15
N TYR A 223 8.91 15.67 1.40
CA TYR A 223 9.61 14.60 2.09
C TYR A 223 10.90 15.07 2.76
N GLY A 224 11.38 14.27 3.69
CA GLY A 224 12.67 14.45 4.35
C GLY A 224 12.75 13.74 5.69
N ARG A 225 13.83 14.02 6.41
CA ARG A 225 14.14 13.43 7.72
C ARG A 225 14.29 14.52 8.78
N LYS A 226 14.21 14.11 10.01
CA LYS A 226 14.47 14.98 11.19
C LYS A 226 15.80 15.73 11.05
N GLY A 227 15.75 17.03 11.25
CA GLY A 227 16.94 17.90 11.17
C GLY A 227 17.46 18.21 9.76
N GLN A 228 16.77 17.74 8.73
CA GLN A 228 17.06 18.06 7.33
C GLN A 228 16.05 19.07 6.77
N LEU A 229 16.42 19.77 5.70
CA LEU A 229 15.49 20.63 4.98
C LEU A 229 14.42 19.79 4.30
N MET A 230 13.17 20.22 4.41
CA MET A 230 12.04 19.66 3.68
C MET A 230 12.30 19.80 2.17
N LYS A 231 12.19 18.70 1.45
CA LYS A 231 12.29 18.64 -0.02
C LYS A 231 10.92 18.55 -0.65
N ARG A 232 10.84 18.99 -1.90
CA ARG A 232 9.65 18.89 -2.74
C ARG A 232 9.97 18.20 -4.04
N MET A 233 9.08 17.33 -4.52
CA MET A 233 9.21 16.70 -5.81
C MET A 233 7.86 16.64 -6.51
N LYS A 234 7.83 17.09 -7.77
CA LYS A 234 6.66 16.94 -8.63
C LYS A 234 6.51 15.49 -9.08
N PRO A 235 5.29 14.91 -9.02
CA PRO A 235 5.05 13.57 -9.54
C PRO A 235 5.26 13.51 -11.06
N PHE A 236 5.52 12.31 -11.60
CA PHE A 236 5.60 12.12 -13.04
C PHE A 236 4.24 12.37 -13.70
N SER A 237 4.23 13.16 -14.77
CA SER A 237 3.03 13.42 -15.56
C SER A 237 2.74 12.25 -16.50
N VAL A 238 1.54 11.67 -16.40
CA VAL A 238 1.06 10.54 -17.22
C VAL A 238 -0.42 10.72 -17.57
N ASP A 239 -0.87 9.99 -18.59
CA ASP A 239 -2.30 9.90 -18.90
C ASP A 239 -3.00 8.97 -17.90
N VAL A 240 -3.64 9.54 -16.88
CA VAL A 240 -4.26 8.80 -15.78
C VAL A 240 -5.49 8.03 -16.26
N LYS A 241 -5.54 6.73 -15.99
CA LYS A 241 -6.70 5.86 -16.25
C LYS A 241 -7.46 5.52 -14.97
N SER A 242 -6.75 5.29 -13.88
CA SER A 242 -7.34 5.00 -12.57
C SER A 242 -6.33 5.28 -11.46
N THR A 243 -6.77 5.89 -10.37
CA THR A 243 -5.93 6.12 -9.18
C THR A 243 -6.01 4.98 -8.16
N LEU A 244 -6.76 3.90 -8.46
CA LEU A 244 -6.90 2.74 -7.57
C LEU A 244 -5.55 2.03 -7.39
N GLY A 245 -5.08 1.94 -6.14
CA GLY A 245 -3.81 1.32 -5.78
C GLY A 245 -2.57 2.21 -6.00
N ALA A 246 -2.74 3.52 -6.25
CA ALA A 246 -1.63 4.47 -6.42
C ALA A 246 -0.72 4.54 -5.18
N GLY A 247 -1.33 4.70 -3.99
CA GLY A 247 -0.62 4.75 -2.70
C GLY A 247 0.09 3.45 -2.38
N ASP A 248 -0.59 2.30 -2.61
CA ASP A 248 0.00 0.98 -2.38
C ASP A 248 1.18 0.72 -3.31
N THR A 249 1.09 1.19 -4.56
CA THR A 249 2.19 1.10 -5.51
C THR A 249 3.36 1.99 -5.10
N PHE A 250 3.08 3.18 -4.58
CA PHE A 250 4.11 4.07 -4.05
C PHE A 250 4.80 3.42 -2.84
N LYS A 251 4.03 2.84 -1.90
CA LYS A 251 4.56 2.05 -0.78
C LYS A 251 5.46 0.92 -1.27
N ALA A 252 5.01 0.14 -2.27
CA ALA A 252 5.82 -0.93 -2.85
C ALA A 252 7.14 -0.41 -3.45
N GLY A 253 7.11 0.74 -4.12
CA GLY A 253 8.32 1.43 -4.60
C GLY A 253 9.27 1.82 -3.47
N CYS A 254 8.74 2.31 -2.33
CA CYS A 254 9.54 2.61 -1.14
C CYS A 254 10.17 1.35 -0.53
N VAL A 255 9.41 0.24 -0.46
CA VAL A 255 9.93 -1.06 0.01
C VAL A 255 11.06 -1.55 -0.90
N TYR A 256 10.88 -1.45 -2.21
CA TYR A 256 11.90 -1.80 -3.20
C TYR A 256 13.16 -0.95 -3.01
N GLY A 257 13.01 0.37 -2.88
CA GLY A 257 14.13 1.29 -2.68
C GLY A 257 14.90 1.00 -1.38
N LEU A 258 14.18 0.78 -0.28
CA LEU A 258 14.77 0.43 1.01
C LEU A 258 15.52 -0.91 0.95
N LEU A 259 14.94 -1.92 0.28
CA LEU A 259 15.56 -3.24 0.08
C LEU A 259 16.89 -3.15 -0.70
N HIS A 260 16.99 -2.20 -1.64
CA HIS A 260 18.16 -2.01 -2.51
C HIS A 260 19.11 -0.90 -2.04
N GLY A 261 18.86 -0.30 -0.86
CA GLY A 261 19.73 0.72 -0.28
C GLY A 261 19.76 2.03 -1.07
N MET A 262 18.65 2.41 -1.71
CA MET A 262 18.54 3.69 -2.41
C MET A 262 18.59 4.86 -1.42
N GLU A 263 19.26 5.95 -1.80
CA GLU A 263 19.18 7.22 -1.08
C GLU A 263 17.79 7.84 -1.16
N ASP A 264 17.42 8.70 -0.22
CA ASP A 264 16.07 9.24 -0.07
C ASP A 264 15.50 9.82 -1.37
N ASP A 265 16.26 10.63 -2.09
CA ASP A 265 15.81 11.25 -3.35
C ASP A 265 15.58 10.21 -4.45
N GLU A 266 16.43 9.21 -4.53
CA GLU A 266 16.31 8.11 -5.47
C GLU A 266 15.09 7.23 -5.13
N LEU A 267 14.92 6.91 -3.86
CA LEU A 267 13.79 6.11 -3.35
C LEU A 267 12.45 6.80 -3.66
N VAL A 268 12.31 8.08 -3.32
CA VAL A 268 11.07 8.84 -3.57
C VAL A 268 10.79 8.94 -5.07
N ARG A 269 11.82 9.20 -5.88
CA ARG A 269 11.70 9.26 -7.33
C ARG A 269 11.30 7.91 -7.93
N PHE A 270 11.90 6.81 -7.48
CA PHE A 270 11.55 5.45 -7.91
C PHE A 270 10.11 5.10 -7.55
N ALA A 271 9.70 5.35 -6.31
CA ALA A 271 8.33 5.10 -5.85
C ALA A 271 7.29 5.90 -6.65
N SER A 272 7.60 7.18 -6.94
CA SER A 272 6.76 8.03 -7.79
C SER A 272 6.64 7.48 -9.22
N ALA A 273 7.73 6.98 -9.80
CA ALA A 273 7.71 6.38 -11.13
C ALA A 273 6.86 5.09 -11.17
N CYS A 274 6.96 4.24 -10.15
CA CYS A 274 6.11 3.06 -10.00
C CYS A 274 4.63 3.46 -9.99
N SER A 275 4.26 4.43 -9.14
CA SER A 275 2.88 4.91 -9.01
C SER A 275 2.37 5.53 -10.31
N ALA A 276 3.18 6.34 -10.99
CA ALA A 276 2.81 6.95 -12.28
C ALA A 276 2.48 5.90 -13.35
N ILE A 277 3.31 4.86 -13.47
CA ILE A 277 3.04 3.75 -14.39
C ILE A 277 1.76 3.02 -14.01
N ALA A 278 1.55 2.73 -12.72
CA ALA A 278 0.36 2.04 -12.25
C ALA A 278 -0.94 2.77 -12.59
N ILE A 279 -1.00 4.09 -12.35
CA ILE A 279 -2.21 4.89 -12.60
C ILE A 279 -2.48 5.13 -14.09
N SER A 280 -1.52 4.89 -14.98
CA SER A 280 -1.69 5.01 -16.44
C SER A 280 -2.44 3.83 -17.06
N ARG A 281 -2.82 2.82 -16.27
CA ARG A 281 -3.48 1.58 -16.75
C ARG A 281 -4.49 1.04 -15.73
N PHE A 282 -5.35 0.13 -16.17
CA PHE A 282 -6.35 -0.53 -15.32
C PHE A 282 -6.71 -1.91 -15.89
N PRO A 283 -6.98 -2.92 -15.05
CA PRO A 283 -6.78 -2.95 -13.60
C PRO A 283 -5.31 -3.18 -13.23
N LEU A 284 -4.87 -2.57 -12.13
CA LEU A 284 -3.50 -2.64 -11.65
C LEU A 284 -3.00 -4.09 -11.45
N PRO A 285 -3.72 -5.00 -10.77
CA PRO A 285 -3.17 -6.34 -10.48
C PRO A 285 -2.84 -7.15 -11.72
N LEU A 286 -3.50 -6.90 -12.87
CA LEU A 286 -3.19 -7.54 -14.16
C LEU A 286 -2.10 -6.80 -14.94
N ASN A 287 -1.82 -5.56 -14.59
CA ASN A 287 -0.90 -4.68 -15.31
C ASN A 287 0.02 -3.93 -14.33
N PRO A 288 0.68 -4.60 -13.37
CA PRO A 288 1.56 -3.92 -12.42
C PRO A 288 2.79 -3.34 -13.16
N PRO A 289 3.40 -2.28 -12.64
CA PRO A 289 4.64 -1.74 -13.20
C PRO A 289 5.76 -2.78 -13.14
N THR A 290 6.53 -2.88 -14.21
CA THR A 290 7.73 -3.72 -14.27
C THR A 290 8.99 -2.88 -14.02
N LEU A 291 10.06 -3.51 -13.54
CA LEU A 291 11.32 -2.81 -13.29
C LEU A 291 11.88 -2.14 -14.56
N LEU A 292 11.72 -2.79 -15.73
CA LEU A 292 12.14 -2.23 -17.01
C LEU A 292 11.40 -0.94 -17.34
N GLU A 293 10.08 -0.91 -17.14
CA GLU A 293 9.27 0.29 -17.41
C GLU A 293 9.62 1.43 -16.45
N VAL A 294 9.82 1.12 -15.16
CA VAL A 294 10.21 2.11 -14.16
C VAL A 294 11.56 2.74 -14.52
N ASN A 295 12.56 1.92 -14.82
CA ASN A 295 13.88 2.40 -15.21
C ASN A 295 13.84 3.25 -16.50
N SER A 296 13.06 2.83 -17.50
CA SER A 296 12.86 3.59 -18.73
C SER A 296 12.24 4.96 -18.47
N LEU A 297 11.24 5.06 -17.57
CA LEU A 297 10.63 6.34 -17.22
C LEU A 297 11.62 7.26 -16.49
N LEU A 298 12.42 6.70 -15.57
CA LEU A 298 13.44 7.43 -14.81
C LEU A 298 14.55 7.99 -15.73
N GLU A 299 14.99 7.22 -16.71
CA GLU A 299 16.02 7.64 -17.68
C GLU A 299 15.53 8.75 -18.60
N ASN A 300 14.33 8.62 -19.16
CA ASN A 300 13.72 9.58 -20.07
C ASN A 300 13.44 10.95 -19.42
N THR A 301 13.43 11.02 -18.09
CA THR A 301 13.16 12.25 -17.33
C THR A 301 14.41 12.86 -16.68
N LYS A 302 15.57 12.22 -16.76
CA LYS A 302 16.87 12.82 -16.37
C LYS A 302 17.36 13.86 -17.38
N ASN A 303 16.87 13.80 -18.61
CA ASN A 303 17.32 14.63 -19.74
C ASN A 303 16.39 15.82 -20.05
N LYS A 304 15.42 16.10 -19.20
CA LYS A 304 14.53 17.26 -19.28
C LYS A 304 14.68 18.15 -18.04
#